data_d268885b1681d8973a758dfa8e37d9d4
#
_entry.id   d268885b1681d8973a758dfa8e37d9d4
#
_cell.length_a   1.000
_cell.length_b   1.000
_cell.length_c   1.000
_cell.angle_alpha   90.00
_cell.angle_beta   90.00
_cell.angle_gamma   90.00
#
_symmetry.space_group_name_H-M   'P 1'
#
loop_
_entity.id
_entity.type
_entity.pdbx_description
1 polymer ?
#
loop_
_entity_poly.entity_id
_entity_poly.type
_entity_poly.pdbx_seq_one_letter_code
_entity_poly.pdbx_strand_id
1 'polypeptide(L)'
;QALMPLSLNYRMSDDYKPRFGRTVIRGDLWKGFYQDMGNVAKEGGIAFANGKKPVRLIKQLLKWANNTKDGIVLDFFAGSGTTAHAVMEANAEDGLNRTFILVQLDEVPDPKSTAAKEGFATIADLSAERLRRAGKKVLEGECHPDWNRDVGFRVLKIDSSNMADVF
;
A
#
# COMPACT_ATOMS: atom_id res chain seq x y z
N GLN A 1 -5.52 48.49 -7.37
CA GLN A 1 -4.85 47.19 -7.27
C GLN A 1 -5.82 46.16 -7.81
N ALA A 2 -5.54 45.60 -9.00
CA ALA A 2 -6.31 44.50 -9.54
C ALA A 2 -6.05 43.25 -8.67
N LEU A 3 -7.07 42.77 -7.99
CA LEU A 3 -7.06 41.46 -7.33
C LEU A 3 -6.87 40.42 -8.43
N MET A 4 -5.70 39.84 -8.53
CA MET A 4 -5.51 38.65 -9.36
C MET A 4 -6.51 37.58 -8.92
N PRO A 5 -7.34 37.02 -9.83
CA PRO A 5 -8.19 35.91 -9.48
C PRO A 5 -7.31 34.75 -9.04
N LEU A 6 -7.47 34.34 -7.79
CA LEU A 6 -6.87 33.13 -7.29
C LEU A 6 -7.37 31.99 -8.18
N SER A 7 -6.47 31.33 -8.90
CA SER A 7 -6.83 30.18 -9.73
C SER A 7 -7.41 29.08 -8.85
N LEU A 8 -8.73 28.98 -8.84
CA LEU A 8 -9.43 27.86 -8.23
C LEU A 8 -9.37 26.71 -9.23
N ASN A 9 -8.81 25.60 -8.81
CA ASN A 9 -8.71 24.41 -9.64
C ASN A 9 -9.32 23.22 -8.91
N TYR A 10 -9.84 22.28 -9.70
CA TYR A 10 -10.16 20.96 -9.19
C TYR A 10 -8.84 20.25 -8.85
N ARG A 11 -8.70 19.86 -7.60
CA ARG A 11 -7.55 19.12 -7.09
C ARG A 11 -8.03 17.94 -6.25
N MET A 12 -7.25 16.88 -6.27
CA MET A 12 -7.46 15.76 -5.36
C MET A 12 -7.13 16.20 -3.94
N SER A 13 -8.05 16.06 -3.01
CA SER A 13 -7.85 16.32 -1.59
C SER A 13 -7.16 15.13 -0.90
N ASP A 14 -6.77 15.29 0.36
CA ASP A 14 -6.10 14.25 1.14
C ASP A 14 -6.92 12.96 1.30
N ASP A 15 -8.24 13.07 1.20
CA ASP A 15 -9.16 11.94 1.23
C ASP A 15 -9.48 11.38 -0.18
N TYR A 16 -8.66 11.71 -1.16
CA TYR A 16 -8.80 11.31 -2.57
C TYR A 16 -10.11 11.72 -3.24
N LYS A 17 -10.79 12.70 -2.69
CA LYS A 17 -11.99 13.26 -3.31
C LYS A 17 -11.63 14.52 -4.12
N PRO A 18 -12.10 14.64 -5.35
CA PRO A 18 -11.92 15.86 -6.11
C PRO A 18 -12.67 16.99 -5.41
N ARG A 19 -11.98 18.09 -5.13
CA ARG A 19 -12.55 19.28 -4.53
C ARG A 19 -12.12 20.52 -5.30
N PHE A 20 -13.05 21.44 -5.45
CA PHE A 20 -12.75 22.74 -6.02
C PHE A 20 -12.26 23.67 -4.89
N GLY A 21 -11.10 24.23 -5.04
CA GLY A 21 -10.55 25.10 -4.02
C GLY A 21 -9.12 25.53 -4.25
N ARG A 22 -8.59 26.25 -3.27
CA ARG A 22 -7.21 26.70 -3.24
C ARG A 22 -6.31 25.59 -2.73
N THR A 23 -5.20 25.34 -3.41
CA THR A 23 -4.16 24.47 -2.91
C THR A 23 -3.24 25.20 -1.93
N VAL A 24 -2.83 24.51 -0.89
CA VAL A 24 -1.80 24.98 0.06
C VAL A 24 -0.65 23.99 0.08
N ILE A 25 0.55 24.47 0.39
CA ILE A 25 1.69 23.59 0.60
C ILE A 25 1.38 22.71 1.81
N ARG A 26 1.60 21.41 1.67
CA ARG A 26 1.46 20.47 2.76
C ARG A 26 2.65 20.61 3.71
N GLY A 27 2.38 20.75 4.99
CA GLY A 27 3.39 20.68 6.03
C GLY A 27 3.68 19.25 6.49
N ASP A 28 4.39 19.13 7.58
CA ASP A 28 4.75 17.88 8.26
C ASP A 28 3.57 17.21 8.99
N LEU A 29 2.52 17.97 9.29
CA LEU A 29 1.31 17.47 9.92
C LEU A 29 0.27 16.99 8.88
N TRP A 30 0.07 15.70 8.79
CA TRP A 30 -0.85 15.07 7.85
C TRP A 30 -2.16 14.72 8.52
N LYS A 31 -3.15 15.58 8.34
CA LYS A 31 -4.48 15.40 8.91
C LYS A 31 -5.33 14.43 8.08
N GLY A 32 -6.27 13.79 8.73
CA GLY A 32 -7.30 12.99 8.06
C GLY A 32 -7.04 11.47 8.00
N PHE A 33 -5.80 11.01 8.14
CA PHE A 33 -5.49 9.58 8.14
C PHE A 33 -5.92 8.84 9.42
N TYR A 34 -6.14 9.57 10.51
CA TYR A 34 -6.65 8.98 11.75
C TYR A 34 -8.04 8.33 11.59
N GLN A 35 -8.83 8.82 10.62
CA GLN A 35 -10.15 8.25 10.34
C GLN A 35 -10.07 6.83 9.77
N ASP A 36 -8.98 6.50 9.10
CA ASP A 36 -8.76 5.17 8.54
C ASP A 36 -8.42 4.15 9.62
N MET A 37 -7.91 4.59 10.77
CA MET A 37 -7.46 3.70 11.84
C MET A 37 -8.59 2.85 12.43
N GLY A 38 -9.84 3.33 12.38
CA GLY A 38 -11.00 2.58 12.86
C GLY A 38 -11.23 1.26 12.13
N ASN A 39 -10.88 1.17 10.85
CA ASN A 39 -11.08 -0.01 10.00
C ASN A 39 -9.78 -0.67 9.52
N VAL A 40 -8.63 -0.09 9.85
CA VAL A 40 -7.33 -0.55 9.34
C VAL A 40 -7.07 -2.02 9.64
N ALA A 41 -7.50 -2.52 10.78
CA ALA A 41 -7.32 -3.91 11.17
C ALA A 41 -7.95 -4.91 10.19
N LYS A 42 -9.06 -4.55 9.53
CA LYS A 42 -9.78 -5.38 8.56
C LYS A 42 -9.49 -5.02 7.10
N GLU A 43 -8.72 -3.96 6.86
CA GLU A 43 -8.42 -3.48 5.52
C GLU A 43 -7.70 -4.56 4.69
N GLY A 44 -8.04 -4.67 3.41
CA GLY A 44 -7.51 -5.72 2.53
C GLY A 44 -8.12 -7.11 2.76
N GLY A 45 -9.22 -7.20 3.53
CA GLY A 45 -9.93 -8.46 3.77
C GLY A 45 -9.18 -9.46 4.67
N ILE A 46 -8.15 -9.01 5.37
CA ILE A 46 -7.35 -9.81 6.32
C ILE A 46 -7.35 -9.11 7.66
N ALA A 47 -7.71 -9.81 8.71
CA ALA A 47 -7.65 -9.29 10.06
C ALA A 47 -6.21 -9.32 10.59
N PHE A 48 -5.67 -8.16 10.90
CA PHE A 48 -4.36 -7.99 11.48
C PHE A 48 -4.39 -6.81 12.44
N ALA A 49 -4.37 -7.09 13.74
CA ALA A 49 -4.75 -6.13 14.76
C ALA A 49 -3.69 -5.04 15.02
N ASN A 50 -2.41 -5.37 14.92
CA ASN A 50 -1.33 -4.48 15.37
C ASN A 50 -0.39 -4.10 14.24
N GLY A 51 0.02 -2.82 14.21
CA GLY A 51 1.06 -2.34 13.30
C GLY A 51 0.65 -2.10 11.84
N LYS A 52 -0.57 -2.44 11.45
CA LYS A 52 -1.07 -2.23 10.09
C LYS A 52 -1.22 -0.74 9.78
N LYS A 53 -0.74 -0.33 8.61
CA LYS A 53 -0.87 1.05 8.13
C LYS A 53 -2.02 1.16 7.15
N PRO A 54 -2.74 2.29 7.09
CA PRO A 54 -3.79 2.50 6.09
C PRO A 54 -3.22 2.48 4.67
N VAL A 55 -3.89 1.79 3.76
CA VAL A 55 -3.53 1.77 2.32
C VAL A 55 -3.50 3.19 1.77
N ARG A 56 -4.46 4.04 2.15
CA ARG A 56 -4.55 5.43 1.70
C ARG A 56 -3.31 6.25 2.05
N LEU A 57 -2.72 6.04 3.24
CA LEU A 57 -1.47 6.70 3.63
C LEU A 57 -0.32 6.28 2.73
N ILE A 58 -0.17 4.98 2.48
CA ILE A 58 0.91 4.47 1.62
C ILE A 58 0.73 4.97 0.18
N LYS A 59 -0.50 4.96 -0.35
CA LYS A 59 -0.79 5.53 -1.69
C LYS A 59 -0.39 7.01 -1.77
N GLN A 60 -0.62 7.78 -0.73
CA GLN A 60 -0.21 9.19 -0.69
C GLN A 60 1.32 9.33 -0.73
N LEU A 61 2.04 8.47 0.00
CA LEU A 61 3.51 8.43 -0.04
C LEU A 61 4.02 8.05 -1.43
N LEU A 62 3.41 7.04 -2.07
CA LEU A 62 3.77 6.63 -3.42
C LEU A 62 3.61 7.76 -4.44
N LYS A 63 2.50 8.51 -4.37
CA LYS A 63 2.27 9.66 -5.26
C LYS A 63 3.34 10.74 -5.14
N TRP A 64 3.96 10.88 -4.00
CA TRP A 64 5.00 11.87 -3.80
C TRP A 64 6.40 11.38 -4.11
N ALA A 65 6.71 10.14 -3.70
CA ALA A 65 8.05 9.61 -3.79
C ALA A 65 8.31 8.84 -5.10
N ASN A 66 7.30 8.25 -5.68
CA ASN A 66 7.45 7.34 -6.82
C ASN A 66 6.33 7.53 -7.85
N ASN A 67 6.38 8.64 -8.55
CA ASN A 67 5.44 8.97 -9.64
C ASN A 67 6.04 8.65 -11.02
N THR A 68 6.81 7.58 -11.13
CA THR A 68 7.43 7.11 -12.37
C THR A 68 6.72 5.88 -12.91
N LYS A 69 6.72 5.72 -14.24
CA LYS A 69 5.96 4.65 -14.91
C LYS A 69 6.36 3.26 -14.44
N ASP A 70 7.66 3.01 -14.29
CA ASP A 70 8.23 1.69 -13.97
C ASP A 70 9.01 1.73 -12.64
N GLY A 71 8.51 2.49 -11.66
CA GLY A 71 9.15 2.64 -10.36
C GLY A 71 9.13 1.34 -9.56
N ILE A 72 10.20 1.12 -8.76
CA ILE A 72 10.29 0.00 -7.82
C ILE A 72 10.05 0.50 -6.41
N VAL A 73 9.17 -0.19 -5.69
CA VAL A 73 8.82 0.09 -4.30
C VAL A 73 9.34 -1.06 -3.43
N LEU A 74 10.30 -0.77 -2.57
CA LEU A 74 10.88 -1.74 -1.65
C LEU A 74 10.34 -1.50 -0.24
N ASP A 75 9.82 -2.55 0.38
CA ASP A 75 9.42 -2.58 1.80
C ASP A 75 10.04 -3.81 2.46
N PHE A 76 11.06 -3.59 3.28
CA PHE A 76 11.77 -4.67 3.95
C PHE A 76 11.27 -4.97 5.38
N PHE A 77 10.12 -4.39 5.75
CA PHE A 77 9.33 -4.75 6.93
C PHE A 77 7.85 -4.89 6.55
N ALA A 78 7.57 -5.74 5.57
CA ALA A 78 6.29 -5.80 4.87
C ALA A 78 5.08 -6.05 5.80
N GLY A 79 5.28 -6.74 6.91
CA GLY A 79 4.21 -7.06 7.85
C GLY A 79 3.04 -7.73 7.16
N SER A 80 1.89 -7.08 7.15
CA SER A 80 0.69 -7.59 6.48
C SER A 80 0.61 -7.26 4.99
N GLY A 81 1.66 -6.75 4.34
CA GLY A 81 1.69 -6.47 2.90
C GLY A 81 0.90 -5.22 2.46
N THR A 82 0.77 -4.22 3.32
CA THR A 82 0.01 -2.99 2.99
C THR A 82 0.62 -2.25 1.82
N THR A 83 1.95 -2.22 1.72
CA THR A 83 2.66 -1.50 0.66
C THR A 83 2.34 -2.06 -0.72
N ALA A 84 2.41 -3.37 -0.91
CA ALA A 84 2.06 -3.99 -2.20
C ALA A 84 0.57 -3.78 -2.56
N HIS A 85 -0.33 -3.90 -1.59
CA HIS A 85 -1.75 -3.58 -1.80
C HIS A 85 -1.92 -2.13 -2.31
N ALA A 86 -1.22 -1.18 -1.67
CA ALA A 86 -1.25 0.22 -2.08
C ALA A 86 -0.68 0.44 -3.49
N VAL A 87 0.38 -0.29 -3.87
CA VAL A 87 0.95 -0.23 -5.22
C VAL A 87 -0.04 -0.73 -6.27
N MET A 88 -0.69 -1.87 -6.03
CA MET A 88 -1.71 -2.42 -6.94
C MET A 88 -2.86 -1.42 -7.15
N GLU A 89 -3.41 -0.85 -6.06
CA GLU A 89 -4.47 0.16 -6.16
C GLU A 89 -4.00 1.44 -6.85
N ALA A 90 -2.79 1.93 -6.54
CA ALA A 90 -2.26 3.14 -7.16
C ALA A 90 -2.06 2.96 -8.67
N ASN A 91 -1.51 1.80 -9.11
CA ASN A 91 -1.32 1.48 -10.52
C ASN A 91 -2.67 1.42 -11.26
N ALA A 92 -3.68 0.80 -10.63
CA ALA A 92 -5.03 0.73 -11.21
C ALA A 92 -5.68 2.11 -11.35
N GLU A 93 -5.37 3.06 -10.44
CA GLU A 93 -5.92 4.41 -10.46
C GLU A 93 -5.23 5.35 -11.46
N ASP A 94 -3.90 5.27 -11.59
CA ASP A 94 -3.11 6.25 -12.34
C ASP A 94 -2.47 5.71 -13.63
N GLY A 95 -2.65 4.42 -13.93
CA GLY A 95 -2.15 3.80 -15.16
C GLY A 95 -0.65 3.53 -15.18
N LEU A 96 0.03 3.69 -14.03
CA LEU A 96 1.45 3.37 -13.93
C LEU A 96 1.65 1.87 -13.66
N ASN A 97 2.87 1.37 -13.89
CA ASN A 97 3.22 -0.05 -13.73
C ASN A 97 4.35 -0.22 -12.71
N ARG A 98 4.17 0.36 -11.51
CA ARG A 98 5.14 0.20 -10.44
C ARG A 98 5.23 -1.25 -10.01
N THR A 99 6.44 -1.69 -9.73
CA THR A 99 6.73 -3.01 -9.17
C THR A 99 6.97 -2.89 -7.66
N PHE A 100 6.66 -3.94 -6.92
CA PHE A 100 6.95 -3.98 -5.49
C PHE A 100 7.87 -5.16 -5.14
N ILE A 101 8.71 -4.94 -4.12
CA ILE A 101 9.53 -5.97 -3.48
C ILE A 101 9.23 -5.89 -1.99
N LEU A 102 8.72 -6.97 -1.42
CA LEU A 102 8.43 -7.09 0.00
C LEU A 102 9.36 -8.08 0.64
N VAL A 103 9.93 -7.72 1.78
CA VAL A 103 10.72 -8.63 2.61
C VAL A 103 10.03 -8.78 3.95
N GLN A 104 9.81 -10.03 4.37
CA GLN A 104 9.19 -10.37 5.65
C GLN A 104 9.92 -11.57 6.24
N LEU A 105 10.23 -11.47 7.52
CA LEU A 105 10.75 -12.61 8.27
C LEU A 105 9.68 -13.71 8.37
N ASP A 106 10.14 -14.96 8.46
CA ASP A 106 9.26 -16.14 8.59
C ASP A 106 8.77 -16.27 10.05
N GLU A 107 8.10 -15.24 10.54
CA GLU A 107 7.60 -15.15 11.91
C GLU A 107 6.28 -15.87 12.06
N VAL A 108 6.19 -16.73 13.09
CA VAL A 108 4.95 -17.37 13.50
C VAL A 108 4.07 -16.33 14.19
N PRO A 109 2.79 -16.20 13.82
CA PRO A 109 1.86 -15.29 14.49
C PRO A 109 1.69 -15.66 15.97
N ASP A 110 1.49 -14.63 16.83
CA ASP A 110 1.09 -14.88 18.22
C ASP A 110 -0.13 -15.82 18.25
N PRO A 111 -0.09 -16.93 19.03
CA PRO A 111 -1.19 -17.89 19.12
C PRO A 111 -2.55 -17.27 19.48
N LYS A 112 -2.56 -16.12 20.17
CA LYS A 112 -3.78 -15.39 20.52
C LYS A 112 -4.24 -14.44 19.42
N SER A 113 -3.41 -14.21 18.39
CA SER A 113 -3.72 -13.29 17.30
C SER A 113 -4.83 -13.81 16.39
N THR A 114 -5.44 -12.89 15.67
CA THR A 114 -6.41 -13.24 14.62
C THR A 114 -5.75 -14.02 13.49
N ALA A 115 -4.50 -13.70 13.15
CA ALA A 115 -3.73 -14.39 12.12
C ALA A 115 -3.57 -15.89 12.44
N ALA A 116 -3.22 -16.24 13.68
CA ALA A 116 -3.13 -17.64 14.11
C ALA A 116 -4.50 -18.35 14.10
N LYS A 117 -5.57 -17.66 14.53
CA LYS A 117 -6.94 -18.20 14.50
C LYS A 117 -7.46 -18.43 13.07
N GLU A 118 -7.02 -17.65 12.10
CA GLU A 118 -7.32 -17.84 10.67
C GLU A 118 -6.45 -18.92 10.00
N GLY A 119 -5.51 -19.53 10.76
CA GLY A 119 -4.71 -20.67 10.30
C GLY A 119 -3.46 -20.30 9.49
N PHE A 120 -3.01 -19.06 9.53
CA PHE A 120 -1.75 -18.67 8.88
C PHE A 120 -0.54 -19.21 9.64
N ALA A 121 0.32 -19.93 8.94
CA ALA A 121 1.53 -20.49 9.54
C ALA A 121 2.55 -19.37 9.85
N THR A 122 2.65 -18.38 8.99
CA THR A 122 3.57 -17.25 9.15
C THR A 122 2.90 -15.92 8.79
N ILE A 123 3.54 -14.81 9.20
CA ILE A 123 3.11 -13.46 8.78
C ILE A 123 3.32 -13.28 7.26
N ALA A 124 4.33 -13.93 6.68
CA ALA A 124 4.55 -13.92 5.24
C ALA A 124 3.40 -14.58 4.47
N ASP A 125 2.85 -15.69 4.96
CA ASP A 125 1.67 -16.36 4.37
C ASP A 125 0.43 -15.47 4.43
N LEU A 126 0.21 -14.81 5.56
CA LEU A 126 -0.86 -13.81 5.71
C LEU A 126 -0.71 -12.68 4.70
N SER A 127 0.51 -12.15 4.55
CA SER A 127 0.81 -11.10 3.60
C SER A 127 0.49 -11.54 2.16
N ALA A 128 0.94 -12.73 1.76
CA ALA A 128 0.67 -13.28 0.44
C ALA A 128 -0.83 -13.45 0.17
N GLU A 129 -1.59 -13.92 1.17
CA GLU A 129 -3.06 -14.03 1.04
C GLU A 129 -3.73 -12.67 0.91
N ARG A 130 -3.28 -11.66 1.65
CA ARG A 130 -3.78 -10.30 1.49
C ARG A 130 -3.56 -9.78 0.07
N LEU A 131 -2.39 -10.02 -0.51
CA LEU A 131 -2.08 -9.59 -1.87
C LEU A 131 -3.02 -10.26 -2.89
N ARG A 132 -3.31 -11.56 -2.74
CA ARG A 132 -4.27 -12.26 -3.61
C ARG A 132 -5.66 -11.63 -3.54
N ARG A 133 -6.14 -11.35 -2.33
CA ARG A 133 -7.46 -10.70 -2.12
C ARG A 133 -7.47 -9.27 -2.66
N ALA A 134 -6.41 -8.50 -2.43
CA ALA A 134 -6.27 -7.15 -2.93
C ALA A 134 -6.27 -7.13 -4.46
N GLY A 135 -5.44 -7.96 -5.10
CA GLY A 135 -5.37 -8.05 -6.56
C GLY A 135 -6.72 -8.42 -7.18
N LYS A 136 -7.42 -9.42 -6.63
CA LYS A 136 -8.77 -9.78 -7.08
C LYS A 136 -9.73 -8.58 -7.01
N LYS A 137 -9.78 -7.91 -5.86
CA LYS A 137 -10.66 -6.76 -5.65
C LYS A 137 -10.34 -5.59 -6.58
N VAL A 138 -9.06 -5.32 -6.83
CA VAL A 138 -8.63 -4.26 -7.73
C VAL A 138 -9.09 -4.54 -9.16
N LEU A 139 -8.99 -5.79 -9.62
CA LEU A 139 -9.44 -6.19 -10.96
C LEU A 139 -10.96 -6.16 -11.15
N GLU A 140 -11.74 -6.25 -10.08
CA GLU A 140 -13.21 -6.12 -10.10
C GLU A 140 -13.66 -4.64 -10.20
N GLY A 141 -12.77 -3.68 -9.92
CA GLY A 141 -13.05 -2.24 -9.97
C GLY A 141 -12.79 -1.61 -11.34
N GLU A 142 -13.05 -0.31 -11.41
CA GLU A 142 -12.65 0.50 -12.56
C GLU A 142 -11.14 0.71 -12.52
N CYS A 143 -10.46 0.37 -13.62
CA CYS A 143 -9.02 0.52 -13.75
C CYS A 143 -8.67 1.51 -14.86
N HIS A 144 -7.57 2.22 -14.69
CA HIS A 144 -7.04 3.11 -15.71
C HIS A 144 -6.74 2.31 -17.02
N PRO A 145 -7.12 2.80 -18.20
CA PRO A 145 -6.97 2.08 -19.47
C PRO A 145 -5.50 1.75 -19.83
N ASP A 146 -4.56 2.58 -19.39
CA ASP A 146 -3.13 2.40 -19.67
C ASP A 146 -2.44 1.41 -18.71
N TRP A 147 -3.13 0.96 -17.67
CA TRP A 147 -2.58 -0.03 -16.75
C TRP A 147 -2.63 -1.43 -17.37
N ASN A 148 -1.51 -2.16 -17.28
CA ASN A 148 -1.39 -3.53 -17.79
C ASN A 148 -2.20 -4.59 -17.01
N ARG A 149 -2.88 -4.20 -15.92
CA ARG A 149 -3.69 -5.04 -15.02
C ARG A 149 -2.89 -6.17 -14.35
N ASP A 150 -1.57 -6.01 -14.23
CA ASP A 150 -0.73 -6.98 -13.54
C ASP A 150 -0.88 -6.84 -12.02
N VAL A 151 -1.45 -7.87 -11.41
CA VAL A 151 -1.56 -8.05 -9.97
C VAL A 151 -0.79 -9.29 -9.51
N GLY A 152 -0.01 -9.89 -10.40
CA GLY A 152 0.80 -11.07 -10.12
C GLY A 152 1.98 -10.76 -9.18
N PHE A 153 2.40 -11.75 -8.41
CA PHE A 153 3.62 -11.70 -7.61
C PHE A 153 4.20 -13.10 -7.43
N ARG A 154 5.47 -13.14 -7.06
CA ARG A 154 6.19 -14.38 -6.74
C ARG A 154 6.56 -14.37 -5.27
N VAL A 155 6.45 -15.54 -4.63
CA VAL A 155 6.94 -15.75 -3.26
C VAL A 155 8.26 -16.51 -3.37
N LEU A 156 9.32 -15.93 -2.81
CA LEU A 156 10.65 -16.52 -2.77
C LEU A 156 11.04 -16.76 -1.30
N LYS A 157 11.70 -17.85 -1.02
CA LYS A 157 12.30 -18.10 0.29
C LYS A 157 13.81 -18.07 0.15
N ILE A 158 14.47 -17.47 1.14
CA ILE A 158 15.93 -17.55 1.26
C ILE A 158 16.22 -18.92 1.88
N ASP A 159 16.98 -19.73 1.16
CA ASP A 159 17.34 -21.09 1.59
C ASP A 159 18.62 -21.06 2.42
N SER A 160 19.73 -20.64 1.82
CA SER A 160 21.03 -20.57 2.48
C SER A 160 21.79 -19.31 2.09
N SER A 161 22.70 -18.88 2.93
CA SER A 161 23.63 -17.79 2.62
C SER A 161 24.92 -18.36 2.03
N ASN A 162 25.41 -17.74 0.94
CA ASN A 162 26.75 -18.01 0.42
C ASN A 162 27.84 -17.23 1.17
N MET A 163 27.49 -16.48 2.19
CA MET A 163 28.47 -15.76 3.02
C MET A 163 29.13 -16.75 3.96
N ALA A 164 30.45 -16.75 3.95
CA ALA A 164 31.23 -17.43 4.99
C ALA A 164 31.04 -16.68 6.33
N ASP A 165 30.89 -17.43 7.42
CA ASP A 165 30.91 -16.84 8.74
C ASP A 165 32.25 -16.14 8.95
N VAL A 166 32.17 -14.81 9.12
CA VAL A 166 33.37 -14.01 9.47
C VAL A 166 33.37 -13.91 10.99
N PHE A 167 34.21 -14.69 11.63
CA PHE A 167 34.45 -14.62 13.06
C PHE A 167 35.61 -13.68 13.35
#